data_38bb8297f35e36cdf97685c18cd8de32
#
_entry.id   38bb8297f35e36cdf97685c18cd8de32
#
_cell.length_a   1.000
_cell.length_b   1.000
_cell.length_c   1.000
_cell.angle_alpha   90.00
_cell.angle_beta   90.00
_cell.angle_gamma   90.00
#
_symmetry.space_group_name_H-M   'P 1'
#
loop_
_entity.id
_entity.type
_entity.pdbx_description
1 polymer ?
#
loop_
_entity_poly.entity_id
_entity_poly.type
_entity_poly.pdbx_seq_one_letter_code
_entity_poly.pdbx_strand_id
1 'polypeptide(L)'
;MKFNTSCRSTVGRQLVDLLALALQADDRVLSSGSSTVRAGHLMRIEAFVRHHIDDPALGPEVVAAGCGISVRYLHELLRDTNQSLGQWIRDQRLAAAQADLTNPTDSRSIGEIAYGRGFADQAQFSRAFRARYGLTPKEARAGQRGEA
;
A
#
# COMPACT_ATOMS: atom_id res chain seq x y z
N MET A 1 -30.35 28.09 44.47
CA MET A 1 -29.02 27.71 43.96
C MET A 1 -29.11 27.35 42.50
N LYS A 2 -28.68 28.23 41.66
CA LYS A 2 -28.67 27.98 40.20
C LYS A 2 -27.27 27.52 39.84
N PHE A 3 -27.07 26.21 39.64
CA PHE A 3 -25.80 25.67 39.18
C PHE A 3 -25.59 26.02 37.71
N ASN A 4 -24.50 26.67 37.47
CA ASN A 4 -24.08 27.30 36.24
C ASN A 4 -23.81 26.27 35.12
N THR A 5 -24.75 26.06 34.23
CA THR A 5 -24.67 25.19 33.05
C THR A 5 -23.64 25.69 32.01
N SER A 6 -23.15 26.93 32.19
CA SER A 6 -22.24 27.58 31.26
C SER A 6 -20.79 27.04 31.33
N CYS A 7 -20.38 26.43 32.43
CA CYS A 7 -19.01 25.96 32.60
C CYS A 7 -18.71 24.63 31.88
N ARG A 8 -19.73 23.78 31.69
CA ARG A 8 -19.56 22.48 31.02
C ARG A 8 -19.38 22.60 29.49
N SER A 9 -19.95 23.64 28.91
CA SER A 9 -19.88 23.89 27.46
C SER A 9 -18.50 24.44 27.06
N THR A 10 -17.85 25.21 27.92
CA THR A 10 -16.54 25.81 27.62
C THR A 10 -15.39 24.79 27.70
N VAL A 11 -15.47 23.88 28.68
CA VAL A 11 -14.44 22.82 28.87
C VAL A 11 -14.51 21.80 27.74
N GLY A 12 -15.73 21.46 27.27
CA GLY A 12 -15.90 20.55 26.12
C GLY A 12 -15.36 21.13 24.81
N ARG A 13 -15.55 22.43 24.58
CA ARG A 13 -14.97 23.13 23.40
C ARG A 13 -13.44 23.20 23.48
N GLN A 14 -12.89 23.52 24.63
CA GLN A 14 -11.44 23.57 24.81
C GLN A 14 -10.77 22.21 24.63
N LEU A 15 -11.41 21.11 25.04
CA LEU A 15 -10.91 19.75 24.79
C LEU A 15 -10.93 19.38 23.32
N VAL A 16 -11.99 19.75 22.59
CA VAL A 16 -12.10 19.53 21.13
C VAL A 16 -11.09 20.39 20.39
N ASP A 17 -10.90 21.64 20.78
CA ASP A 17 -9.90 22.53 20.20
C ASP A 17 -8.46 22.05 20.47
N LEU A 18 -8.18 21.54 21.67
CA LEU A 18 -6.88 20.95 22.03
C LEU A 18 -6.62 19.63 21.27
N LEU A 19 -7.65 18.78 21.10
CA LEU A 19 -7.57 17.58 20.27
C LEU A 19 -7.35 17.92 18.80
N ALA A 20 -8.08 18.91 18.28
CA ALA A 20 -7.90 19.39 16.92
C ALA A 20 -6.51 20.00 16.71
N LEU A 21 -5.99 20.74 17.71
CA LEU A 21 -4.63 21.29 17.68
C LEU A 21 -3.56 20.20 17.78
N ALA A 22 -3.77 19.16 18.60
CA ALA A 22 -2.88 18.01 18.70
C ALA A 22 -2.84 17.21 17.38
N LEU A 23 -4.00 17.01 16.75
CA LEU A 23 -4.07 16.36 15.43
C LEU A 23 -3.44 17.22 14.32
N GLN A 24 -3.57 18.56 14.40
CA GLN A 24 -2.89 19.48 13.48
C GLN A 24 -1.40 19.63 13.79
N ALA A 25 -0.98 19.48 15.03
CA ALA A 25 0.43 19.46 15.41
C ALA A 25 1.12 18.18 14.92
N ASP A 26 0.45 17.04 14.96
CA ASP A 26 0.96 15.80 14.36
C ASP A 26 1.13 15.93 12.84
N ASP A 27 0.17 16.56 12.13
CA ASP A 27 0.31 16.84 10.71
C ASP A 27 1.46 17.83 10.41
N ARG A 28 1.70 18.80 11.29
CA ARG A 28 2.79 19.78 11.13
C ARG A 28 4.15 19.22 11.53
N VAL A 29 4.23 18.42 12.57
CA VAL A 29 5.46 17.73 12.99
C VAL A 29 5.86 16.68 11.97
N LEU A 30 4.88 15.99 11.36
CA LEU A 30 5.12 15.02 10.31
C LEU A 30 5.49 15.68 8.97
N SER A 31 4.94 16.85 8.65
CA SER A 31 5.30 17.60 7.43
C SER A 31 6.64 18.33 7.53
N SER A 32 7.10 18.68 8.74
CA SER A 32 8.44 19.21 9.00
C SER A 32 9.44 18.13 9.44
N GLY A 33 9.00 16.87 9.44
CA GLY A 33 9.80 15.73 9.90
C GLY A 33 11.09 15.58 9.11
N SER A 34 12.18 15.43 9.83
CA SER A 34 13.48 15.14 9.27
C SER A 34 13.41 14.01 8.25
N SER A 35 14.27 14.04 7.25
CA SER A 35 14.44 12.98 6.23
C SER A 35 14.39 11.56 6.82
N THR A 36 14.86 11.39 8.05
CA THR A 36 14.86 10.13 8.79
C THR A 36 13.45 9.63 9.15
N VAL A 37 12.54 10.52 9.57
CA VAL A 37 11.15 10.15 9.92
C VAL A 37 10.38 9.75 8.66
N ARG A 38 10.53 10.50 7.56
CA ARG A 38 9.95 10.14 6.25
C ARG A 38 10.46 8.78 5.77
N ALA A 39 11.76 8.54 5.85
CA ALA A 39 12.36 7.27 5.49
C ALA A 39 11.79 6.12 6.35
N GLY A 40 11.63 6.32 7.65
CA GLY A 40 11.02 5.34 8.56
C GLY A 40 9.57 5.00 8.19
N HIS A 41 8.76 6.01 7.82
CA HIS A 41 7.40 5.78 7.35
C HIS A 41 7.37 5.03 6.01
N LEU A 42 8.22 5.39 5.06
CA LEU A 42 8.32 4.69 3.77
C LEU A 42 8.71 3.23 3.95
N MET A 43 9.69 2.93 4.81
CA MET A 43 10.07 1.54 5.14
C MET A 43 8.91 0.75 5.76
N ARG A 44 8.12 1.38 6.64
CA ARG A 44 6.93 0.74 7.25
C ARG A 44 5.85 0.47 6.21
N ILE A 45 5.59 1.43 5.32
CA ILE A 45 4.64 1.26 4.21
C ILE A 45 5.09 0.14 3.29
N GLU A 46 6.36 0.10 2.93
CA GLU A 46 6.94 -0.95 2.08
C GLU A 46 6.80 -2.34 2.72
N ALA A 47 7.13 -2.47 3.99
CA ALA A 47 6.99 -3.71 4.74
C ALA A 47 5.52 -4.16 4.83
N PHE A 48 4.60 -3.22 5.10
CA PHE A 48 3.17 -3.50 5.16
C PHE A 48 2.63 -3.97 3.80
N VAL A 49 2.94 -3.26 2.72
CA VAL A 49 2.53 -3.63 1.36
C VAL A 49 3.07 -5.01 0.99
N ARG A 50 4.34 -5.28 1.26
CA ARG A 50 4.97 -6.58 0.97
C ARG A 50 4.31 -7.72 1.73
N HIS A 51 3.93 -7.49 2.99
CA HIS A 51 3.26 -8.52 3.81
C HIS A 51 1.82 -8.80 3.37
N HIS A 52 1.12 -7.79 2.83
CA HIS A 52 -0.28 -7.90 2.43
C HIS A 52 -0.47 -7.91 0.91
N ILE A 53 0.58 -8.16 0.14
CA ILE A 53 0.61 -7.99 -1.32
C ILE A 53 -0.45 -8.84 -2.04
N ASP A 54 -0.76 -10.01 -1.48
CA ASP A 54 -1.70 -10.97 -2.05
C ASP A 54 -3.17 -10.65 -1.72
N ASP A 55 -3.42 -9.68 -0.83
CA ASP A 55 -4.78 -9.23 -0.49
C ASP A 55 -5.35 -8.35 -1.62
N PRO A 56 -6.43 -8.78 -2.31
CA PRO A 56 -7.04 -8.00 -3.38
C PRO A 56 -7.63 -6.66 -2.89
N ALA A 57 -7.95 -6.54 -1.58
CA ALA A 57 -8.46 -5.31 -0.97
C ALA A 57 -7.35 -4.29 -0.62
N LEU A 58 -6.08 -4.66 -0.81
CA LEU A 58 -4.95 -3.76 -0.49
C LEU A 58 -5.04 -2.47 -1.31
N GLY A 59 -5.22 -1.36 -0.61
CA GLY A 59 -5.37 -0.01 -1.18
C GLY A 59 -4.92 1.07 -0.20
N PRO A 60 -5.06 2.35 -0.58
CA PRO A 60 -4.59 3.47 0.23
C PRO A 60 -5.16 3.49 1.65
N GLU A 61 -6.43 3.17 1.81
CA GLU A 61 -7.12 3.16 3.10
C GLU A 61 -6.57 2.07 4.01
N VAL A 62 -6.36 0.85 3.47
CA VAL A 62 -5.83 -0.29 4.21
C VAL A 62 -4.38 -0.04 4.61
N VAL A 63 -3.57 0.48 3.70
CA VAL A 63 -2.15 0.79 3.97
C VAL A 63 -2.02 1.89 5.01
N ALA A 64 -2.77 2.99 4.87
CA ALA A 64 -2.74 4.10 5.81
C ALA A 64 -3.16 3.66 7.21
N ALA A 65 -4.27 2.92 7.34
CA ALA A 65 -4.74 2.37 8.61
C ALA A 65 -3.70 1.41 9.24
N GLY A 66 -3.13 0.51 8.45
CA GLY A 66 -2.13 -0.46 8.93
C GLY A 66 -0.81 0.20 9.35
N CYS A 67 -0.47 1.33 8.76
CA CYS A 67 0.74 2.10 9.12
C CYS A 67 0.49 3.19 10.18
N GLY A 68 -0.77 3.41 10.62
CA GLY A 68 -1.12 4.43 11.60
C GLY A 68 -0.93 5.86 11.10
N ILE A 69 -1.15 6.10 9.81
CA ILE A 69 -1.04 7.40 9.16
C ILE A 69 -2.33 7.76 8.42
N SER A 70 -2.51 9.04 8.06
CA SER A 70 -3.63 9.45 7.22
C SER A 70 -3.38 9.08 5.74
N VAL A 71 -4.46 8.86 4.97
CA VAL A 71 -4.38 8.64 3.51
C VAL A 71 -3.73 9.83 2.81
N ARG A 72 -4.02 11.06 3.27
CA ARG A 72 -3.41 12.28 2.76
C ARG A 72 -1.90 12.27 2.92
N TYR A 73 -1.41 11.92 4.11
CA TYR A 73 0.02 11.85 4.39
C TYR A 73 0.70 10.71 3.62
N LEU A 74 0.02 9.56 3.44
CA LEU A 74 0.48 8.49 2.57
C LEU A 74 0.73 8.99 1.14
N HIS A 75 -0.23 9.72 0.55
CA HIS A 75 -0.07 10.30 -0.79
C HIS A 75 1.04 11.35 -0.86
N GLU A 76 1.23 12.15 0.20
CA GLU A 76 2.32 13.11 0.29
C GLU A 76 3.69 12.42 0.32
N LEU A 77 3.83 11.35 1.12
CA LEU A 77 5.06 10.54 1.16
C LEU A 77 5.42 9.94 -0.20
N LEU A 78 4.41 9.46 -0.94
CA LEU A 78 4.61 8.81 -2.24
C LEU A 78 4.78 9.79 -3.40
N ARG A 79 4.45 11.08 -3.22
CA ARG A 79 4.59 12.10 -4.29
C ARG A 79 6.01 12.20 -4.81
N ASP A 80 7.00 12.09 -3.94
CA ASP A 80 8.40 12.21 -4.29
C ASP A 80 8.95 10.96 -5.01
N THR A 81 8.19 9.85 -5.00
CA THR A 81 8.59 8.60 -5.67
C THR A 81 8.17 8.53 -7.15
N ASN A 82 7.46 9.55 -7.66
CA ASN A 82 6.90 9.58 -9.03
C ASN A 82 6.01 8.37 -9.38
N GLN A 83 5.54 7.62 -8.39
CA GLN A 83 4.74 6.42 -8.57
C GLN A 83 3.51 6.44 -7.66
N SER A 84 2.33 6.11 -8.18
CA SER A 84 1.15 5.93 -7.34
C SER A 84 1.24 4.63 -6.53
N LEU A 85 0.60 4.61 -5.36
CA LEU A 85 0.52 3.39 -4.53
C LEU A 85 -0.04 2.19 -5.33
N GLY A 86 -1.09 2.42 -6.12
CA GLY A 86 -1.70 1.37 -6.94
C GLY A 86 -0.76 0.81 -7.98
N GLN A 87 0.05 1.67 -8.63
CA GLN A 87 1.07 1.23 -9.56
C GLN A 87 2.17 0.43 -8.85
N TRP A 88 2.62 0.89 -7.69
CA TRP A 88 3.62 0.20 -6.90
C TRP A 88 3.14 -1.18 -6.42
N ILE A 89 1.92 -1.29 -5.88
CA ILE A 89 1.30 -2.58 -5.51
C ILE A 89 1.25 -3.51 -6.72
N ARG A 90 0.80 -3.01 -7.87
CA ARG A 90 0.73 -3.80 -9.11
C ARG A 90 2.10 -4.33 -9.52
N ASP A 91 3.13 -3.50 -9.47
CA ASP A 91 4.50 -3.85 -9.82
C ASP A 91 5.06 -4.93 -8.89
N GLN A 92 4.79 -4.83 -7.59
CA GLN A 92 5.17 -5.85 -6.61
C GLN A 92 4.46 -7.19 -6.85
N ARG A 93 3.15 -7.15 -7.16
CA ARG A 93 2.37 -8.34 -7.51
C ARG A 93 2.90 -9.02 -8.78
N LEU A 94 3.25 -8.24 -9.79
CA LEU A 94 3.84 -8.76 -11.03
C LEU A 94 5.21 -9.39 -10.78
N ALA A 95 6.04 -8.79 -9.94
CA ALA A 95 7.35 -9.35 -9.57
C ALA A 95 7.20 -10.68 -8.81
N ALA A 96 6.27 -10.75 -7.85
CA ALA A 96 5.97 -11.99 -7.13
C ALA A 96 5.43 -13.08 -8.07
N ALA A 97 4.51 -12.72 -8.98
CA ALA A 97 3.97 -13.65 -9.97
C ALA A 97 5.04 -14.14 -10.96
N GLN A 98 6.00 -13.29 -11.34
CA GLN A 98 7.13 -13.71 -12.17
C GLN A 98 7.98 -14.76 -11.44
N ALA A 99 8.27 -14.56 -10.16
CA ALA A 99 9.01 -15.55 -9.37
C ALA A 99 8.28 -16.89 -9.30
N ASP A 100 6.95 -16.88 -9.13
CA ASP A 100 6.14 -18.11 -9.16
C ASP A 100 6.17 -18.79 -10.52
N LEU A 101 6.00 -18.03 -11.61
CA LEU A 101 6.00 -18.55 -12.97
C LEU A 101 7.34 -19.19 -13.36
N THR A 102 8.43 -18.64 -12.85
CA THR A 102 9.79 -19.12 -13.12
C THR A 102 10.27 -20.18 -12.10
N ASN A 103 9.44 -20.51 -11.11
CA ASN A 103 9.74 -21.60 -10.19
C ASN A 103 9.37 -22.95 -10.83
N PRO A 104 10.34 -23.84 -11.11
CA PRO A 104 10.06 -25.13 -11.77
C PRO A 104 9.22 -26.07 -10.92
N THR A 105 9.17 -25.87 -9.60
CA THR A 105 8.36 -26.69 -8.68
C THR A 105 6.94 -26.19 -8.51
N ASP A 106 6.61 -24.98 -9.02
CA ASP A 106 5.27 -24.42 -8.94
C ASP A 106 4.36 -25.01 -10.04
N SER A 107 3.41 -25.83 -9.62
CA SER A 107 2.45 -26.51 -10.50
C SER A 107 1.16 -25.71 -10.73
N ARG A 108 0.97 -24.56 -10.04
CA ARG A 108 -0.24 -23.74 -10.18
C ARG A 108 -0.43 -23.27 -11.61
N SER A 109 -1.68 -23.21 -12.07
CA SER A 109 -2.03 -22.59 -13.36
C SER A 109 -1.71 -21.07 -13.35
N ILE A 110 -1.66 -20.47 -14.54
CA ILE A 110 -1.46 -19.01 -14.68
C ILE A 110 -2.58 -18.24 -13.98
N GLY A 111 -3.83 -18.76 -14.08
CA GLY A 111 -4.97 -18.17 -13.38
C GLY A 111 -4.84 -18.22 -11.86
N GLU A 112 -4.45 -19.38 -11.32
CA GLU A 112 -4.24 -19.55 -9.87
C GLU A 112 -3.14 -18.62 -9.34
N ILE A 113 -2.05 -18.44 -10.09
CA ILE A 113 -1.01 -17.46 -9.74
C ILE A 113 -1.57 -16.04 -9.79
N ALA A 114 -2.30 -15.67 -10.84
CA ALA A 114 -2.88 -14.33 -10.95
C ALA A 114 -3.81 -14.01 -9.78
N TYR A 115 -4.76 -14.89 -9.47
CA TYR A 115 -5.68 -14.73 -8.34
C TYR A 115 -4.96 -14.76 -7.00
N GLY A 116 -4.00 -15.67 -6.80
CA GLY A 116 -3.19 -15.77 -5.59
C GLY A 116 -2.31 -14.54 -5.35
N ARG A 117 -2.02 -13.75 -6.38
CA ARG A 117 -1.29 -12.48 -6.30
C ARG A 117 -2.20 -11.24 -6.33
N GLY A 118 -3.49 -11.41 -6.03
CA GLY A 118 -4.44 -10.31 -5.85
C GLY A 118 -4.94 -9.66 -7.14
N PHE A 119 -4.77 -10.30 -8.31
CA PHE A 119 -5.39 -9.82 -9.55
C PHE A 119 -6.84 -10.28 -9.63
N ALA A 120 -7.73 -9.39 -10.06
CA ALA A 120 -9.16 -9.69 -10.16
C ALA A 120 -9.49 -10.64 -11.33
N ASP A 121 -8.69 -10.60 -12.41
CA ASP A 121 -8.86 -11.49 -13.55
C ASP A 121 -7.53 -11.80 -14.25
N GLN A 122 -7.46 -12.99 -14.86
CA GLN A 122 -6.27 -13.48 -15.57
C GLN A 122 -5.94 -12.65 -16.82
N ALA A 123 -6.94 -12.08 -17.50
CA ALA A 123 -6.71 -11.30 -18.71
C ALA A 123 -6.04 -9.96 -18.37
N GLN A 124 -6.48 -9.30 -17.28
CA GLN A 124 -5.85 -8.10 -16.77
C GLN A 124 -4.41 -8.38 -16.34
N PHE A 125 -4.18 -9.47 -15.62
CA PHE A 125 -2.84 -9.92 -15.22
C PHE A 125 -1.94 -10.12 -16.45
N SER A 126 -2.39 -10.87 -17.46
CA SER A 126 -1.60 -11.19 -18.64
C SER A 126 -1.22 -9.94 -19.43
N ARG A 127 -2.13 -8.97 -19.57
CA ARG A 127 -1.85 -7.68 -20.20
C ARG A 127 -0.81 -6.87 -19.42
N ALA A 128 -0.98 -6.76 -18.10
CA ALA A 128 -0.06 -6.04 -17.23
C ALA A 128 1.34 -6.70 -17.22
N PHE A 129 1.39 -8.01 -17.16
CA PHE A 129 2.63 -8.79 -17.19
C PHE A 129 3.39 -8.57 -18.49
N ARG A 130 2.71 -8.68 -19.64
CA ARG A 130 3.32 -8.44 -20.95
C ARG A 130 3.79 -7.00 -21.11
N ALA A 131 3.03 -6.02 -20.63
CA ALA A 131 3.43 -4.61 -20.67
C ALA A 131 4.73 -4.36 -19.88
N ARG A 132 4.92 -5.07 -18.77
CA ARG A 132 6.10 -4.90 -17.90
C ARG A 132 7.33 -5.68 -18.37
N TYR A 133 7.15 -6.92 -18.81
CA TYR A 133 8.25 -7.85 -19.11
C TYR A 133 8.45 -8.12 -20.60
N GLY A 134 7.58 -7.64 -21.49
CA GLY A 134 7.66 -7.83 -22.93
C GLY A 134 7.23 -9.22 -23.41
N LEU A 135 6.90 -10.14 -22.49
CA LEU A 135 6.50 -11.52 -22.78
C LEU A 135 5.25 -11.90 -21.98
N THR A 136 4.53 -12.89 -22.45
CA THR A 136 3.34 -13.40 -21.77
C THR A 136 3.72 -14.27 -20.57
N PRO A 137 2.81 -14.44 -19.57
CA PRO A 137 3.03 -15.37 -18.46
C PRO A 137 3.32 -16.81 -18.91
N LYS A 138 2.71 -17.24 -20.03
CA LYS A 138 2.95 -18.56 -20.61
C LYS A 138 4.37 -18.70 -21.17
N GLU A 139 4.86 -17.68 -21.87
CA GLU A 139 6.24 -17.63 -22.38
C GLU A 139 7.26 -17.58 -21.24
N ALA A 140 6.99 -16.81 -20.19
CA ALA A 140 7.85 -16.76 -19.00
C ALA A 140 8.01 -18.13 -18.35
N ARG A 141 6.91 -18.90 -18.24
CA ARG A 141 6.95 -20.28 -17.70
C ARG A 141 7.67 -21.25 -18.64
N ALA A 142 7.48 -21.11 -19.95
CA ALA A 142 8.08 -22.00 -20.93
C ALA A 142 9.60 -21.83 -21.03
N GLY A 143 10.11 -20.61 -20.90
CA GLY A 143 11.54 -20.30 -20.92
C GLY A 143 12.32 -21.05 -19.87
N GLN A 144 11.74 -21.31 -18.71
CA GLN A 144 12.38 -22.09 -17.63
C GLN A 144 12.41 -23.61 -17.89
N ARG A 145 11.48 -24.13 -18.70
CA ARG A 145 11.42 -25.56 -19.01
C ARG A 145 12.33 -25.95 -20.17
N GLY A 146 12.90 -24.97 -20.88
CA GLY A 146 13.80 -25.17 -22.00
C GLY A 146 15.29 -25.15 -21.67
N GLU A 147 15.67 -24.82 -20.43
CA GLU A 147 17.08 -24.76 -19.99
C GLU A 147 17.47 -25.91 -19.03
N ALA A 148 16.66 -26.96 -18.94
CA ALA A 148 16.96 -28.15 -18.13
C ALA A 148 17.38 -29.34 -18.96
#